data_ea325900d6dd7f6641bd18c420e653e3
#
_entry.id   ea325900d6dd7f6641bd18c420e653e3
#
_cell.length_a   1.000
_cell.length_b   1.000
_cell.length_c   1.000
_cell.angle_alpha   90.00
_cell.angle_beta   90.00
_cell.angle_gamma   90.00
#
_symmetry.space_group_name_H-M   'P 1'
#
loop_
_entity.id
_entity.type
_entity.pdbx_description
1 polymer ?
#
loop_
_entity_poly.entity_id
_entity_poly.type
_entity_poly.pdbx_seq_one_letter_code
_entity_poly.pdbx_strand_id
1 'polypeptide(L)'
;SDVYKRQVGCRPMAALYLPLLVYLLNQSGVRHSWKRQIANLLPAALIASSYMVLNGLRFGNPLEFGHTYLPEFQLAENGQFSLAYAWEHLQQLVRLPKYQGRGQPLAFDPYDCMAFYLITPMLVTFLCVYFYALIRRRRGNAFWLIGLPLMVGAHLMIIVCHKTLGGFQFGNRYLLDMLPWVYVAILALKPQSGRTSILNVPLMVMGFCINLLGAVGAYAGWL
;
A
#
# COMPACT_ATOMS: atom_id res chain seq x y z
N SER A 1 5.14 -14.90 -20.94
CA SER A 1 5.35 -15.84 -19.82
C SER A 1 5.89 -15.18 -18.56
N ASP A 2 6.68 -14.10 -18.64
CA ASP A 2 7.26 -13.45 -17.46
C ASP A 2 6.26 -12.56 -16.70
N VAL A 3 5.24 -12.07 -17.36
CA VAL A 3 4.16 -11.30 -16.74
C VAL A 3 3.39 -12.17 -15.71
N TYR A 4 3.15 -13.43 -16.03
CA TYR A 4 2.46 -14.37 -15.12
C TYR A 4 3.31 -14.72 -13.89
N LYS A 5 4.62 -14.84 -14.04
CA LYS A 5 5.53 -15.11 -12.90
C LYS A 5 5.56 -13.95 -11.91
N ARG A 6 5.37 -12.71 -12.40
CA ARG A 6 5.34 -11.51 -11.56
C ARG A 6 3.99 -11.31 -10.84
N GLN A 7 2.91 -11.87 -11.37
CA GLN A 7 1.57 -11.74 -10.77
C GLN A 7 1.28 -12.77 -9.67
N VAL A 8 1.97 -13.90 -9.64
CA VAL A 8 1.70 -14.99 -8.71
C VAL A 8 2.27 -14.75 -7.30
N GLY A 9 3.25 -13.86 -7.16
CA GLY A 9 3.71 -13.37 -5.85
C GLY A 9 2.79 -12.32 -5.25
N CYS A 10 1.47 -12.53 -5.35
CA CYS A 10 0.46 -11.53 -5.00
C CYS A 10 0.58 -11.02 -3.56
N ARG A 11 1.20 -9.87 -3.41
CA ARG A 11 0.96 -8.91 -2.33
C ARG A 11 1.00 -9.49 -0.92
N PRO A 12 2.15 -10.05 -0.48
CA PRO A 12 2.29 -10.55 0.90
C PRO A 12 2.04 -9.47 1.95
N MET A 13 2.12 -8.19 1.54
CA MET A 13 1.84 -7.02 2.37
C MET A 13 0.41 -6.99 2.91
N ALA A 14 -0.55 -7.58 2.23
CA ALA A 14 -1.93 -7.68 2.73
C ALA A 14 -2.00 -8.44 4.07
N ALA A 15 -1.06 -9.35 4.34
CA ALA A 15 -1.00 -10.09 5.59
C ALA A 15 -0.74 -9.19 6.82
N LEU A 16 -0.08 -8.04 6.64
CA LEU A 16 0.13 -7.06 7.72
C LEU A 16 -1.18 -6.53 8.30
N TYR A 17 -2.25 -6.57 7.53
CA TYR A 17 -3.56 -6.04 7.92
C TYR A 17 -4.51 -7.09 8.47
N LEU A 18 -4.07 -8.35 8.65
CA LEU A 18 -4.87 -9.40 9.32
C LEU A 18 -5.34 -8.99 10.73
N PRO A 19 -4.54 -8.33 11.59
CA PRO A 19 -5.02 -7.87 12.89
C PRO A 19 -6.19 -6.90 12.78
N LEU A 20 -6.22 -6.07 11.74
CA LEU A 20 -7.32 -5.15 11.47
C LEU A 20 -8.59 -5.90 11.06
N LEU A 21 -8.47 -6.93 10.23
CA LEU A 21 -9.61 -7.77 9.87
C LEU A 21 -10.21 -8.44 11.11
N VAL A 22 -9.38 -9.00 11.99
CA VAL A 22 -9.81 -9.62 13.25
C VAL A 22 -10.49 -8.60 14.15
N TYR A 23 -9.94 -7.39 14.26
CA TYR A 23 -10.53 -6.30 15.02
C TYR A 23 -11.94 -5.94 14.51
N LEU A 24 -12.09 -5.76 13.19
CA LEU A 24 -13.37 -5.44 12.56
C LEU A 24 -14.42 -6.55 12.75
N LEU A 25 -14.01 -7.80 12.63
CA LEU A 25 -14.88 -8.95 12.90
C LEU A 25 -15.39 -8.96 14.34
N ASN A 26 -14.55 -8.56 15.29
CA ASN A 26 -14.96 -8.45 16.71
C ASN A 26 -15.88 -7.25 16.97
N GLN A 27 -15.75 -6.17 16.21
CA GLN A 27 -16.61 -4.98 16.35
C GLN A 27 -18.02 -5.17 15.76
N SER A 28 -18.24 -6.16 14.91
CA SER A 28 -19.51 -6.39 14.22
C SER A 28 -20.68 -6.82 15.15
N GLY A 29 -20.47 -6.81 16.47
CA GLY A 29 -21.49 -7.16 17.48
C GLY A 29 -21.85 -8.65 17.55
N VAL A 30 -21.38 -9.43 16.59
CA VAL A 30 -21.50 -10.89 16.62
C VAL A 30 -20.34 -11.41 17.46
N ARG A 31 -20.61 -11.82 18.71
CA ARG A 31 -19.61 -12.54 19.53
C ARG A 31 -19.22 -13.83 18.81
N HIS A 32 -18.20 -13.71 17.98
CA HIS A 32 -17.62 -14.87 17.33
C HIS A 32 -16.77 -15.60 18.35
N SER A 33 -17.13 -16.86 18.64
CA SER A 33 -16.23 -17.72 19.40
C SER A 33 -14.88 -17.79 18.65
N TRP A 34 -13.78 -17.95 19.38
CA TRP A 34 -12.45 -18.10 18.77
C TRP A 34 -12.41 -19.20 17.68
N LYS A 35 -13.22 -20.27 17.83
CA LYS A 35 -13.38 -21.32 16.82
C LYS A 35 -13.92 -20.77 15.50
N ARG A 36 -14.87 -19.86 15.54
CA ARG A 36 -15.45 -19.23 14.34
C ARG A 36 -14.48 -18.25 13.69
N GLN A 37 -13.66 -17.55 14.47
CA GLN A 37 -12.59 -16.70 13.93
C GLN A 37 -11.52 -17.52 13.19
N ILE A 38 -11.10 -18.64 13.78
CA ILE A 38 -10.19 -19.59 13.12
C ILE A 38 -10.83 -20.14 11.84
N ALA A 39 -12.09 -20.55 11.88
CA ALA A 39 -12.80 -21.03 10.70
C ALA A 39 -12.87 -19.98 9.58
N ASN A 40 -13.06 -18.70 9.92
CA ASN A 40 -13.06 -17.61 8.94
C ASN A 40 -11.66 -17.36 8.33
N LEU A 41 -10.58 -17.63 9.05
CA LEU A 41 -9.21 -17.50 8.57
C LEU A 41 -8.71 -18.75 7.81
N LEU A 42 -9.40 -19.88 7.96
CA LEU A 42 -8.99 -21.16 7.37
C LEU A 42 -8.81 -21.09 5.85
N PRO A 43 -9.72 -20.48 5.05
CA PRO A 43 -9.52 -20.37 3.60
C PRO A 43 -8.24 -19.61 3.23
N ALA A 44 -7.95 -18.51 3.95
CA ALA A 44 -6.73 -17.73 3.72
C ALA A 44 -5.47 -18.54 4.11
N ALA A 45 -5.53 -19.27 5.22
CA ALA A 45 -4.45 -20.14 5.66
C ALA A 45 -4.20 -21.29 4.66
N LEU A 46 -5.24 -21.90 4.11
CA LEU A 46 -5.12 -22.95 3.09
C LEU A 46 -4.48 -22.42 1.80
N ILE A 47 -4.90 -21.22 1.35
CA ILE A 47 -4.29 -20.58 0.18
C ILE A 47 -2.81 -20.26 0.45
N ALA A 48 -2.49 -19.65 1.58
CA ALA A 48 -1.11 -19.36 1.95
C ALA A 48 -0.25 -20.64 2.01
N SER A 49 -0.75 -21.70 2.65
CA SER A 49 -0.05 -22.98 2.74
C SER A 49 0.17 -23.60 1.38
N SER A 50 -0.80 -23.53 0.46
CA SER A 50 -0.63 -24.05 -0.90
C SER A 50 0.47 -23.31 -1.67
N TYR A 51 0.57 -21.98 -1.53
CA TYR A 51 1.69 -21.21 -2.08
C TYR A 51 3.02 -21.59 -1.46
N MET A 52 3.07 -21.78 -0.14
CA MET A 52 4.30 -22.22 0.54
C MET A 52 4.77 -23.59 0.06
N VAL A 53 3.84 -24.53 -0.13
CA VAL A 53 4.16 -25.85 -0.72
C VAL A 53 4.69 -25.70 -2.14
N LEU A 54 4.03 -24.90 -3.00
CA LEU A 54 4.48 -24.67 -4.37
C LEU A 54 5.86 -24.00 -4.40
N ASN A 55 6.12 -23.04 -3.52
CA ASN A 55 7.42 -22.39 -3.42
C ASN A 55 8.50 -23.36 -2.95
N GLY A 56 8.18 -24.20 -1.95
CA GLY A 56 9.09 -25.26 -1.50
C GLY A 56 9.46 -26.24 -2.61
N LEU A 57 8.48 -26.65 -3.43
CA LEU A 57 8.71 -27.53 -4.58
C LEU A 57 9.51 -26.87 -5.71
N ARG A 58 9.35 -25.55 -5.93
CA ARG A 58 10.01 -24.81 -7.01
C ARG A 58 11.41 -24.33 -6.66
N PHE A 59 11.60 -23.85 -5.43
CA PHE A 59 12.78 -23.12 -5.00
C PHE A 59 13.52 -23.78 -3.83
N GLY A 60 13.00 -24.89 -3.31
CA GLY A 60 13.54 -25.52 -2.11
C GLY A 60 13.28 -24.73 -0.81
N ASN A 61 12.59 -23.61 -0.88
CA ASN A 61 12.27 -22.74 0.25
C ASN A 61 10.81 -22.28 0.19
N PRO A 62 9.97 -22.60 1.20
CA PRO A 62 8.57 -22.22 1.23
C PRO A 62 8.31 -20.69 1.19
N LEU A 63 9.27 -19.91 1.67
CA LEU A 63 9.17 -18.44 1.75
C LEU A 63 9.81 -17.72 0.55
N GLU A 64 10.33 -18.46 -0.41
CA GLU A 64 10.91 -17.89 -1.63
C GLU A 64 9.83 -17.65 -2.70
N PHE A 65 9.68 -16.42 -3.13
CA PHE A 65 8.72 -16.02 -4.16
C PHE A 65 9.37 -15.81 -5.55
N GLY A 66 10.63 -16.23 -5.69
CA GLY A 66 11.37 -16.15 -6.94
C GLY A 66 12.01 -14.79 -7.21
N HIS A 67 11.88 -13.80 -6.33
CA HIS A 67 12.50 -12.49 -6.47
C HIS A 67 14.02 -12.56 -6.39
N THR A 68 14.56 -13.40 -5.48
CA THR A 68 16.01 -13.57 -5.30
C THR A 68 16.71 -14.12 -6.54
N TYR A 69 15.96 -14.75 -7.47
CA TYR A 69 16.52 -15.25 -8.74
C TYR A 69 16.48 -14.22 -9.88
N LEU A 70 15.95 -13.04 -9.64
CA LEU A 70 15.98 -11.97 -10.63
C LEU A 70 17.37 -11.29 -10.63
N PRO A 71 17.95 -11.00 -11.81
CA PRO A 71 19.29 -10.38 -11.90
C PRO A 71 19.42 -9.09 -11.09
N GLU A 72 18.36 -8.30 -11.04
CA GLU A 72 18.30 -7.02 -10.30
C GLU A 72 18.50 -7.18 -8.79
N PHE A 73 18.16 -8.36 -8.22
CA PHE A 73 18.37 -8.65 -6.81
C PHE A 73 19.64 -9.45 -6.55
N GLN A 74 20.06 -10.29 -7.50
CA GLN A 74 21.32 -11.02 -7.41
C GLN A 74 22.53 -10.10 -7.46
N LEU A 75 22.46 -9.03 -8.26
CA LEU A 75 23.52 -8.04 -8.43
C LEU A 75 23.43 -6.88 -7.42
N ALA A 76 22.46 -6.91 -6.50
CA ALA A 76 22.29 -5.84 -5.53
C ALA A 76 23.33 -5.95 -4.41
N GLU A 77 24.19 -4.95 -4.25
CA GLU A 77 25.23 -4.90 -3.22
C GLU A 77 24.68 -5.09 -1.79
N ASN A 78 23.51 -4.51 -1.52
CA ASN A 78 22.86 -4.57 -0.21
C ASN A 78 21.73 -5.61 -0.15
N GLY A 79 21.62 -6.49 -1.14
CA GLY A 79 20.57 -7.50 -1.23
C GLY A 79 19.18 -6.93 -1.52
N GLN A 80 18.14 -7.77 -1.34
CA GLN A 80 16.75 -7.39 -1.64
C GLN A 80 16.17 -6.39 -0.65
N PHE A 81 16.53 -6.48 0.64
CA PHE A 81 16.05 -5.61 1.70
C PHE A 81 17.21 -5.01 2.47
N SER A 82 17.29 -3.68 2.55
CA SER A 82 18.31 -2.97 3.31
C SER A 82 17.83 -1.59 3.74
N LEU A 83 18.23 -1.16 4.93
CA LEU A 83 18.03 0.22 5.38
C LEU A 83 18.79 1.25 4.53
N ALA A 84 19.83 0.81 3.81
CA ALA A 84 20.58 1.68 2.90
C ALA A 84 19.69 2.31 1.81
N TYR A 85 18.63 1.64 1.41
CA TYR A 85 17.68 2.15 0.41
C TYR A 85 16.65 3.13 0.98
N ALA A 86 16.41 3.08 2.30
CA ALA A 86 15.25 3.72 2.92
C ALA A 86 15.21 5.23 2.71
N TRP A 87 16.35 5.93 2.84
CA TRP A 87 16.39 7.39 2.72
C TRP A 87 16.08 7.85 1.29
N GLU A 88 16.71 7.24 0.31
CA GLU A 88 16.49 7.55 -1.10
C GLU A 88 15.03 7.29 -1.49
N HIS A 89 14.48 6.14 -1.11
CA HIS A 89 13.11 5.77 -1.41
C HIS A 89 12.07 6.68 -0.72
N LEU A 90 12.33 7.13 0.52
CA LEU A 90 11.49 8.13 1.16
C LEU A 90 11.45 9.45 0.38
N GLN A 91 12.59 9.89 -0.16
CA GLN A 91 12.65 11.07 -1.02
C GLN A 91 11.88 10.86 -2.32
N GLN A 92 11.99 9.68 -2.94
CA GLN A 92 11.27 9.34 -4.16
C GLN A 92 9.74 9.35 -3.94
N LEU A 93 9.26 8.84 -2.81
CA LEU A 93 7.83 8.83 -2.47
C LEU A 93 7.19 10.23 -2.38
N VAL A 94 7.98 11.25 -2.09
CA VAL A 94 7.52 12.64 -1.99
C VAL A 94 7.93 13.52 -3.18
N ARG A 95 8.75 12.99 -4.09
CA ARG A 95 9.27 13.73 -5.24
C ARG A 95 8.13 14.11 -6.20
N LEU A 96 8.11 15.37 -6.59
CA LEU A 96 7.22 15.84 -7.65
C LEU A 96 7.74 15.42 -9.03
N PRO A 97 6.85 15.12 -9.99
CA PRO A 97 7.24 14.89 -11.37
C PRO A 97 7.92 16.15 -11.93
N LYS A 98 8.93 15.97 -12.76
CA LYS A 98 9.66 17.08 -13.40
C LYS A 98 9.05 17.35 -14.76
N TYR A 99 8.93 18.64 -15.13
CA TYR A 99 8.57 19.03 -16.49
C TYR A 99 9.79 18.92 -17.41
N GLN A 100 9.67 18.17 -18.50
CA GLN A 100 10.78 17.98 -19.46
C GLN A 100 10.64 18.80 -20.77
N GLY A 101 9.59 19.58 -20.92
CA GLY A 101 9.42 20.44 -22.10
C GLY A 101 8.39 19.95 -23.11
N ARG A 102 8.43 20.51 -24.34
CA ARG A 102 7.47 20.21 -25.40
C ARG A 102 7.62 18.78 -25.89
N GLY A 103 6.53 18.03 -25.89
CA GLY A 103 6.47 16.64 -26.36
C GLY A 103 6.44 15.59 -25.26
N GLN A 104 6.99 15.90 -24.08
CA GLN A 104 6.85 15.07 -22.86
C GLN A 104 6.53 15.99 -21.69
N PRO A 105 5.25 16.38 -21.52
CA PRO A 105 4.88 17.43 -20.58
C PRO A 105 5.16 17.06 -19.12
N LEU A 106 5.20 15.79 -18.80
CA LEU A 106 5.56 15.31 -17.46
C LEU A 106 6.55 14.16 -17.60
N ALA A 107 7.80 14.43 -17.24
CA ALA A 107 8.73 13.37 -17.04
C ALA A 107 8.72 12.95 -15.60
N PHE A 108 8.43 11.72 -15.39
CA PHE A 108 8.80 11.00 -14.20
C PHE A 108 9.51 9.73 -14.66
N ASP A 109 10.44 9.29 -13.86
CA ASP A 109 11.03 7.98 -14.11
C ASP A 109 9.94 6.94 -13.80
N PRO A 110 9.53 6.13 -14.79
CA PRO A 110 8.50 5.11 -14.57
C PRO A 110 8.95 4.00 -13.61
N TYR A 111 10.21 3.94 -13.26
CA TYR A 111 10.77 3.04 -12.26
C TYR A 111 10.92 3.70 -10.89
N ASP A 112 10.92 5.03 -10.85
CA ASP A 112 10.85 5.81 -9.62
C ASP A 112 9.40 6.03 -9.19
N CYS A 113 9.20 6.24 -7.90
CA CYS A 113 7.92 6.67 -7.38
C CYS A 113 7.71 8.15 -7.63
N MET A 114 6.46 8.51 -7.71
CA MET A 114 6.02 9.89 -7.73
C MET A 114 5.25 10.22 -6.46
N ALA A 115 5.20 11.50 -6.11
CA ALA A 115 4.47 12.04 -4.97
C ALA A 115 3.12 11.33 -4.70
N PHE A 116 3.13 10.37 -3.78
CA PHE A 116 2.00 9.49 -3.49
C PHE A 116 0.76 10.27 -3.05
N TYR A 117 0.96 11.39 -2.34
CA TYR A 117 -0.12 12.28 -1.90
C TYR A 117 -0.85 13.00 -3.05
N LEU A 118 -0.21 13.15 -4.22
CA LEU A 118 -0.88 13.70 -5.42
C LEU A 118 -1.77 12.67 -6.10
N ILE A 119 -1.29 11.43 -6.17
CA ILE A 119 -2.02 10.32 -6.81
C ILE A 119 -3.18 9.87 -5.94
N THR A 120 -2.99 9.93 -4.61
CA THR A 120 -3.99 9.54 -3.63
C THR A 120 -4.22 10.67 -2.62
N PRO A 121 -4.88 11.76 -3.03
CA PRO A 121 -5.10 12.94 -2.17
C PRO A 121 -5.92 12.65 -0.92
N MET A 122 -6.65 11.53 -0.89
CA MET A 122 -7.39 11.07 0.29
C MET A 122 -6.50 10.83 1.52
N LEU A 123 -5.19 10.67 1.34
CA LEU A 123 -4.25 10.65 2.46
C LEU A 123 -4.23 11.96 3.25
N VAL A 124 -4.42 13.09 2.58
CA VAL A 124 -4.54 14.39 3.24
C VAL A 124 -5.78 14.39 4.15
N THR A 125 -6.91 13.90 3.64
CA THR A 125 -8.13 13.73 4.45
C THR A 125 -7.88 12.81 5.65
N PHE A 126 -7.19 11.68 5.43
CA PHE A 126 -6.85 10.77 6.52
C PHE A 126 -6.03 11.46 7.60
N LEU A 127 -4.96 12.16 7.21
CA LEU A 127 -4.11 12.87 8.16
C LEU A 127 -4.90 13.93 8.96
N CYS A 128 -5.75 14.72 8.29
CA CYS A 128 -6.60 15.71 8.95
C CYS A 128 -7.54 15.06 9.97
N VAL A 129 -8.23 13.98 9.58
CA VAL A 129 -9.16 13.26 10.47
C VAL A 129 -8.41 12.58 11.61
N TYR A 130 -7.26 12.00 11.33
CA TYR A 130 -6.41 11.33 12.33
C TYR A 130 -5.92 12.32 13.39
N PHE A 131 -5.32 13.44 12.99
CA PHE A 131 -4.84 14.46 13.93
C PHE A 131 -5.99 15.10 14.73
N TYR A 132 -7.14 15.33 14.07
CA TYR A 132 -8.32 15.80 14.78
C TYR A 132 -8.77 14.81 15.86
N ALA A 133 -8.84 13.52 15.55
CA ALA A 133 -9.22 12.47 16.48
C ALA A 133 -8.20 12.34 17.64
N LEU A 134 -6.91 12.47 17.33
CA LEU A 134 -5.83 12.45 18.32
C LEU A 134 -5.94 13.61 19.31
N ILE A 135 -6.14 14.84 18.81
CA ILE A 135 -6.29 16.05 19.64
C ILE A 135 -7.53 15.93 20.53
N ARG A 136 -8.63 15.43 20.00
CA ARG A 136 -9.88 15.25 20.73
C ARG A 136 -9.86 14.06 21.71
N ARG A 137 -8.75 13.33 21.82
CA ARG A 137 -8.55 12.20 22.74
C ARG A 137 -9.75 11.25 22.80
N ARG A 138 -10.24 10.81 21.64
CA ARG A 138 -11.37 9.88 21.52
C ARG A 138 -11.00 8.49 22.02
N ARG A 139 -11.20 8.23 23.32
CA ARG A 139 -10.76 7.01 24.03
C ARG A 139 -11.25 5.70 23.41
N GLY A 140 -12.37 5.67 22.71
CA GLY A 140 -12.90 4.45 22.07
C GLY A 140 -12.17 3.99 20.81
N ASN A 141 -11.20 4.75 20.32
CA ASN A 141 -10.58 4.53 19.01
C ASN A 141 -9.08 4.17 19.08
N ALA A 142 -8.61 3.60 20.19
CA ALA A 142 -7.20 3.30 20.39
C ALA A 142 -6.59 2.45 19.26
N PHE A 143 -7.36 1.48 18.73
CA PHE A 143 -6.90 0.65 17.62
C PHE A 143 -6.64 1.49 16.35
N TRP A 144 -7.53 2.41 16.02
CA TRP A 144 -7.40 3.29 14.85
C TRP A 144 -6.30 4.33 15.01
N LEU A 145 -6.08 4.79 16.25
CA LEU A 145 -5.08 5.82 16.56
C LEU A 145 -3.67 5.27 16.73
N ILE A 146 -3.52 4.01 17.08
CA ILE A 146 -2.21 3.40 17.34
C ILE A 146 -1.98 2.20 16.42
N GLY A 147 -2.88 1.24 16.40
CA GLY A 147 -2.71 -0.02 15.67
C GLY A 147 -2.58 0.18 14.16
N LEU A 148 -3.48 0.97 13.55
CA LEU A 148 -3.41 1.23 12.12
C LEU A 148 -2.15 2.01 11.71
N PRO A 149 -1.74 3.11 12.36
CA PRO A 149 -0.49 3.78 12.03
C PRO A 149 0.74 2.89 12.18
N LEU A 150 0.77 1.99 13.15
CA LEU A 150 1.84 1.00 13.27
C LEU A 150 1.88 0.04 12.08
N MET A 151 0.72 -0.46 11.64
CA MET A 151 0.65 -1.33 10.45
C MET A 151 1.03 -0.59 9.17
N VAL A 152 0.55 0.64 8.99
CA VAL A 152 0.91 1.50 7.84
C VAL A 152 2.41 1.83 7.88
N GLY A 153 2.94 2.16 9.05
CA GLY A 153 4.37 2.43 9.25
C GLY A 153 5.24 1.20 8.93
N ALA A 154 4.85 0.01 9.41
CA ALA A 154 5.54 -1.23 9.09
C ALA A 154 5.49 -1.53 7.58
N HIS A 155 4.33 -1.35 6.94
CA HIS A 155 4.17 -1.50 5.50
C HIS A 155 5.10 -0.54 4.74
N LEU A 156 5.09 0.74 5.11
CA LEU A 156 5.94 1.75 4.50
C LEU A 156 7.43 1.39 4.69
N MET A 157 7.83 0.98 5.90
CA MET A 157 9.22 0.57 6.17
C MET A 157 9.67 -0.61 5.30
N ILE A 158 8.83 -1.62 5.13
CA ILE A 158 9.16 -2.75 4.25
C ILE A 158 9.35 -2.29 2.81
N ILE A 159 8.47 -1.41 2.30
CA ILE A 159 8.56 -0.89 0.94
C ILE A 159 9.82 -0.06 0.74
N VAL A 160 10.12 0.87 1.63
CA VAL A 160 11.30 1.74 1.47
C VAL A 160 12.62 1.00 1.67
N CYS A 161 12.61 -0.09 2.42
CA CYS A 161 13.79 -0.95 2.58
C CYS A 161 13.97 -1.97 1.44
N HIS A 162 12.98 -2.16 0.57
CA HIS A 162 13.08 -3.05 -0.57
C HIS A 162 13.92 -2.40 -1.68
N LYS A 163 14.77 -3.17 -2.39
CA LYS A 163 15.67 -2.69 -3.46
C LYS A 163 14.99 -1.83 -4.51
N THR A 164 13.73 -2.14 -4.83
CA THR A 164 12.95 -1.39 -5.82
C THR A 164 11.61 -0.97 -5.23
N LEU A 165 11.15 0.24 -5.55
CA LEU A 165 9.82 0.72 -5.17
C LEU A 165 8.70 0.17 -6.05
N GLY A 166 9.02 -0.68 -6.97
CA GLY A 166 8.12 -1.33 -7.93
C GLY A 166 8.76 -1.39 -9.30
N GLY A 167 8.05 -1.92 -10.28
CA GLY A 167 8.46 -1.86 -11.67
C GLY A 167 7.87 -0.64 -12.37
N PHE A 168 7.72 -0.71 -13.70
CA PHE A 168 7.06 0.32 -14.49
C PHE A 168 5.67 0.67 -13.91
N GLN A 169 5.50 1.90 -13.46
CA GLN A 169 4.30 2.36 -12.76
C GLN A 169 4.14 3.87 -12.82
N PHE A 170 2.88 4.33 -12.74
CA PHE A 170 2.54 5.70 -12.44
C PHE A 170 2.18 5.80 -10.95
N GLY A 171 2.99 6.50 -10.16
CA GLY A 171 2.84 6.54 -8.71
C GLY A 171 3.55 5.42 -7.96
N ASN A 172 2.91 4.85 -6.95
CA ASN A 172 3.41 3.69 -6.21
C ASN A 172 2.32 2.65 -5.97
N ARG A 173 2.35 1.58 -6.75
CA ARG A 173 1.34 0.51 -6.66
C ARG A 173 1.41 -0.30 -5.38
N TYR A 174 2.59 -0.39 -4.73
CA TYR A 174 2.71 -1.15 -3.49
C TYR A 174 2.03 -0.44 -2.32
N LEU A 175 1.97 0.90 -2.33
CA LEU A 175 1.24 1.65 -1.32
C LEU A 175 -0.29 1.55 -1.47
N LEU A 176 -0.79 1.09 -2.62
CA LEU A 176 -2.23 0.90 -2.82
C LEU A 176 -2.83 -0.13 -1.86
N ASP A 177 -2.03 -1.10 -1.39
CA ASP A 177 -2.51 -2.15 -0.49
C ASP A 177 -2.95 -1.62 0.89
N MET A 178 -2.45 -0.45 1.30
CA MET A 178 -2.88 0.19 2.54
C MET A 178 -4.15 1.04 2.40
N LEU A 179 -4.53 1.44 1.18
CA LEU A 179 -5.62 2.39 0.96
C LEU A 179 -6.98 1.93 1.48
N PRO A 180 -7.43 0.68 1.28
CA PRO A 180 -8.70 0.21 1.84
C PRO A 180 -8.78 0.43 3.34
N TRP A 181 -7.69 0.21 4.05
CA TRP A 181 -7.60 0.35 5.49
C TRP A 181 -7.58 1.80 5.95
N VAL A 182 -6.91 2.66 5.18
CA VAL A 182 -6.95 4.12 5.38
C VAL A 182 -8.37 4.65 5.20
N TYR A 183 -9.11 4.18 4.18
CA TYR A 183 -10.52 4.55 4.00
C TYR A 183 -11.41 4.11 5.17
N VAL A 184 -11.26 2.88 5.63
CA VAL A 184 -12.01 2.38 6.79
C VAL A 184 -11.67 3.21 8.03
N ALA A 185 -10.41 3.60 8.23
CA ALA A 185 -10.01 4.47 9.33
C ALA A 185 -10.63 5.87 9.25
N ILE A 186 -10.69 6.47 8.06
CA ILE A 186 -11.38 7.75 7.85
C ILE A 186 -12.84 7.64 8.31
N LEU A 187 -13.52 6.57 7.92
CA LEU A 187 -14.92 6.35 8.30
C LEU A 187 -15.08 6.13 9.80
N ALA A 188 -14.17 5.38 10.43
CA ALA A 188 -14.19 5.08 11.85
C ALA A 188 -13.85 6.29 12.73
N LEU A 189 -12.94 7.15 12.29
CA LEU A 189 -12.44 8.31 13.05
C LEU A 189 -13.24 9.58 12.78
N LYS A 190 -13.93 9.66 11.63
CA LYS A 190 -14.70 10.84 11.24
C LYS A 190 -15.81 11.12 12.26
N PRO A 191 -15.99 12.39 12.68
CA PRO A 191 -17.16 12.77 13.48
C PRO A 191 -18.45 12.44 12.71
N GLN A 192 -19.46 11.92 13.41
CA GLN A 192 -20.77 11.56 12.82
C GLN A 192 -21.61 12.78 12.40
N SER A 193 -20.99 13.85 11.94
CA SER A 193 -21.69 15.09 11.59
C SER A 193 -22.42 15.03 10.23
N GLY A 194 -22.44 13.87 9.57
CA GLY A 194 -23.18 13.67 8.31
C GLY A 194 -22.70 14.51 7.10
N ARG A 195 -21.93 15.56 7.34
CA ARG A 195 -21.44 16.44 6.27
C ARG A 195 -20.14 15.91 5.70
N THR A 196 -20.11 15.67 4.39
CA THR A 196 -18.87 15.52 3.64
C THR A 196 -18.06 16.79 3.79
N SER A 197 -16.79 16.66 4.20
CA SER A 197 -15.92 17.84 4.24
C SER A 197 -15.85 18.46 2.85
N ILE A 198 -16.05 19.77 2.76
CA ILE A 198 -15.95 20.52 1.50
C ILE A 198 -14.61 20.28 0.78
N LEU A 199 -13.56 19.94 1.54
CA LEU A 199 -12.23 19.60 1.01
C LEU A 199 -12.17 18.26 0.30
N ASN A 200 -13.09 17.31 0.57
CA ASN A 200 -13.04 15.98 -0.03
C ASN A 200 -13.32 16.05 -1.54
N VAL A 201 -14.23 16.92 -1.98
CA VAL A 201 -14.60 17.03 -3.40
C VAL A 201 -13.42 17.48 -4.26
N PRO A 202 -12.75 18.61 -3.97
CA PRO A 202 -11.59 19.03 -4.76
C PRO A 202 -10.43 18.02 -4.71
N LEU A 203 -10.20 17.35 -3.57
CA LEU A 203 -9.18 16.31 -3.48
C LEU A 203 -9.51 15.09 -4.34
N MET A 204 -10.77 14.69 -4.39
CA MET A 204 -11.21 13.59 -5.27
C MET A 204 -11.07 13.97 -6.74
N VAL A 205 -11.49 15.19 -7.12
CA VAL A 205 -11.35 15.69 -8.50
C VAL A 205 -9.87 15.76 -8.89
N MET A 206 -9.02 16.31 -8.02
CA MET A 206 -7.58 16.36 -8.25
C MET A 206 -6.99 14.95 -8.46
N GLY A 207 -7.31 14.01 -7.59
CA GLY A 207 -6.84 12.62 -7.72
C GLY A 207 -7.33 11.97 -9.00
N PHE A 208 -8.59 12.18 -9.38
CA PHE A 208 -9.14 11.69 -10.65
C PHE A 208 -8.39 12.27 -11.85
N CYS A 209 -8.18 13.58 -11.90
CA CYS A 209 -7.48 14.26 -13.01
C CYS A 209 -6.05 13.75 -13.16
N ILE A 210 -5.31 13.59 -12.05
CA ILE A 210 -3.93 13.13 -12.07
C ILE A 210 -3.84 11.66 -12.52
N ASN A 211 -4.71 10.80 -12.02
CA ASN A 211 -4.72 9.41 -12.44
C ASN A 211 -5.17 9.24 -13.90
N LEU A 212 -6.12 10.07 -14.37
CA LEU A 212 -6.51 10.11 -15.76
C LEU A 212 -5.36 10.55 -16.65
N LEU A 213 -4.62 11.59 -16.24
CA LEU A 213 -3.42 12.04 -16.95
C LEU A 213 -2.38 10.92 -17.04
N GLY A 214 -2.16 10.19 -15.95
CA GLY A 214 -1.27 9.02 -15.94
C GLY A 214 -1.72 7.91 -16.90
N ALA A 215 -3.02 7.60 -16.90
CA ALA A 215 -3.58 6.59 -17.79
C ALA A 215 -3.47 6.99 -19.27
N VAL A 216 -3.81 8.25 -19.60
CA VAL A 216 -3.69 8.79 -20.96
C VAL A 216 -2.23 8.84 -21.38
N GLY A 217 -1.33 9.30 -20.50
CA GLY A 217 0.10 9.36 -20.76
C GLY A 217 0.71 7.99 -21.05
N ALA A 218 0.32 6.97 -20.28
CA ALA A 218 0.76 5.60 -20.52
C ALA A 218 0.25 5.06 -21.87
N TYR A 219 -1.01 5.33 -22.21
CA TYR A 219 -1.59 4.93 -23.49
C TYR A 219 -0.98 5.67 -24.69
N ALA A 220 -0.70 6.96 -24.53
CA ALA A 220 -0.12 7.81 -25.58
C ALA A 220 1.40 7.65 -25.73
N GLY A 221 2.04 6.83 -24.88
CA GLY A 221 3.50 6.65 -24.92
C GLY A 221 4.27 7.87 -24.42
N TRP A 222 3.65 8.70 -23.56
CA TRP A 222 4.31 9.84 -22.89
C TRP A 222 5.08 9.44 -21.64
N LEU A 223 4.87 8.21 -21.18
CA LEU A 223 5.43 7.63 -19.96
C LEU A 223 6.36 6.47 -20.32
#